data_4089159731553a5547e74e31242c3623
#
_entry.id   4089159731553a5547e74e31242c3623
#
_cell.length_a   1.000
_cell.length_b   1.000
_cell.length_c   1.000
_cell.angle_alpha   90.00
_cell.angle_beta   90.00
_cell.angle_gamma   90.00
#
_symmetry.space_group_name_H-M   'P 1'
#
loop_
_entity.id
_entity.type
_entity.pdbx_description
1 polymer ?
#
loop_
_entity_poly.entity_id
_entity_poly.type
_entity_poly.pdbx_seq_one_letter_code
_entity_poly.pdbx_strand_id
1 'polypeptide(L)'
;MKTKKVSLPELVGKGYGSFWRFKGRYRVCKGSRASKKSKTMALWLITSLMQYKDANALVVRKTERTLRDSCYADLKWAMNRLGVLDRFKCTTSPLELTYETGQKILFRGLDDPLKITSITVEKGYLCWLWLEEAYEITSETAFDMLNESIRGAIPEETGLFKQITLTLNPWNEHHWIKKRFFDVKDDNILAITTNYTCNEWLDETDKKLFEEMKKNNPRRYQVAGLGEWGQVDGLVYENWEESAFDLAKIKQISTVQSVFGLDYGYTHDPTAFFCGLIDTESKTLWVFDEMYKKGLSNEAIANEIIQMGYAKERIRADAAEPKSNDRLRQLGLTRLMPAIKGPDSIRNGIDFIQGYRIIIHPKCVNFLTEIGSYVWDTDKKTGEKINRPIDDFNHLMDAMRYALEPLAFRSRAMAGRRL
;
A
#
# COMPACT_ATOMS: atom_id res chain seq x y z
N MET A 1 -37.15 14.66 26.47
CA MET A 1 -35.77 14.91 26.02
C MET A 1 -35.69 16.26 25.31
N LYS A 2 -34.79 17.17 25.70
CA LYS A 2 -34.60 18.43 24.95
C LYS A 2 -33.91 18.14 23.64
N THR A 3 -34.58 18.37 22.51
CA THR A 3 -34.03 18.21 21.17
C THR A 3 -32.92 19.25 20.97
N LYS A 4 -31.69 18.80 20.89
CA LYS A 4 -30.56 19.69 20.59
C LYS A 4 -30.48 19.84 19.08
N LYS A 5 -30.69 21.04 18.55
CA LYS A 5 -30.42 21.32 17.14
C LYS A 5 -28.91 21.38 16.92
N VAL A 6 -28.41 20.58 16.00
CA VAL A 6 -26.99 20.51 15.61
C VAL A 6 -26.85 20.91 14.14
N SER A 7 -26.00 21.88 13.87
CA SER A 7 -25.68 22.31 12.51
C SER A 7 -24.53 21.47 11.95
N LEU A 8 -24.83 20.59 11.01
CA LEU A 8 -23.80 19.76 10.35
C LEU A 8 -22.72 20.60 9.64
N PRO A 9 -23.04 21.69 8.90
CA PRO A 9 -22.02 22.56 8.33
C PRO A 9 -21.04 23.12 9.36
N GLU A 10 -21.53 23.51 10.53
CA GLU A 10 -20.69 24.03 11.63
C GLU A 10 -19.81 22.94 12.26
N LEU A 11 -20.29 21.69 12.32
CA LEU A 11 -19.52 20.56 12.83
C LEU A 11 -18.45 20.08 11.85
N VAL A 12 -18.73 20.11 10.56
CA VAL A 12 -17.83 19.66 9.51
C VAL A 12 -16.80 20.71 9.14
N GLY A 13 -17.23 21.98 9.10
CA GLY A 13 -16.40 23.12 8.74
C GLY A 13 -16.01 23.14 7.26
N LYS A 14 -14.94 23.86 6.94
CA LYS A 14 -14.49 24.13 5.56
C LYS A 14 -13.83 22.90 4.90
N GLY A 15 -13.82 22.91 3.56
CA GLY A 15 -13.03 21.99 2.73
C GLY A 15 -13.69 20.66 2.39
N TYR A 16 -14.84 20.32 2.98
CA TYR A 16 -15.46 19.00 2.82
C TYR A 16 -16.83 19.01 2.14
N GLY A 17 -17.24 20.10 1.54
CA GLY A 17 -18.58 20.22 0.92
C GLY A 17 -18.82 19.24 -0.23
N SER A 18 -17.84 19.05 -1.14
CA SER A 18 -17.89 18.04 -2.21
C SER A 18 -17.85 16.63 -1.64
N PHE A 19 -16.94 16.37 -0.70
CA PHE A 19 -16.82 15.10 -0.01
C PHE A 19 -18.14 14.65 0.61
N TRP A 20 -18.83 15.56 1.27
CA TRP A 20 -20.10 15.27 1.97
C TRP A 20 -21.24 14.89 1.03
N ARG A 21 -21.36 15.59 -0.10
CA ARG A 21 -22.48 15.45 -1.04
C ARG A 21 -22.27 14.38 -2.11
N PHE A 22 -21.05 13.93 -2.31
CA PHE A 22 -20.73 12.98 -3.37
C PHE A 22 -21.33 11.60 -3.10
N LYS A 23 -22.01 11.03 -4.12
CA LYS A 23 -22.65 9.70 -4.07
C LYS A 23 -22.08 8.69 -5.07
N GLY A 24 -21.05 9.07 -5.85
CA GLY A 24 -20.36 8.15 -6.75
C GLY A 24 -19.64 7.03 -6.01
N ARG A 25 -19.14 6.05 -6.75
CA ARG A 25 -18.59 4.81 -6.21
C ARG A 25 -17.35 5.02 -5.34
N TYR A 26 -16.44 5.91 -5.74
CA TYR A 26 -15.16 6.07 -5.04
C TYR A 26 -14.99 7.51 -4.56
N ARG A 27 -14.76 7.66 -3.26
CA ARG A 27 -14.51 8.92 -2.60
C ARG A 27 -13.16 8.84 -1.90
N VAL A 28 -12.16 9.54 -2.42
CA VAL A 28 -10.77 9.48 -1.95
C VAL A 28 -10.35 10.83 -1.41
N CYS A 29 -9.97 10.87 -0.14
CA CYS A 29 -9.50 12.06 0.53
C CYS A 29 -8.07 11.86 1.02
N LYS A 30 -7.09 12.33 0.21
CA LYS A 30 -5.73 12.47 0.70
C LYS A 30 -5.59 13.77 1.48
N GLY A 31 -4.68 13.82 2.42
CA GLY A 31 -4.46 15.11 3.09
C GLY A 31 -3.41 15.07 4.17
N SER A 32 -3.09 16.26 4.67
CA SER A 32 -2.12 16.46 5.75
C SER A 32 -2.59 15.85 7.07
N ARG A 33 -1.69 15.79 8.02
CA ARG A 33 -2.07 15.65 9.43
C ARG A 33 -2.96 16.82 9.84
N ALA A 34 -3.81 16.62 10.84
CA ALA A 34 -4.73 17.59 11.38
C ALA A 34 -5.74 18.20 10.37
N SER A 35 -5.93 17.64 9.17
CA SER A 35 -6.90 18.13 8.18
C SER A 35 -8.35 17.67 8.43
N LYS A 36 -8.66 16.99 9.52
CA LYS A 36 -9.99 16.49 9.92
C LYS A 36 -10.56 15.33 9.09
N LYS A 37 -9.81 14.70 8.21
CA LYS A 37 -10.31 13.63 7.32
C LYS A 37 -11.14 12.58 8.06
N SER A 38 -10.54 11.91 9.05
CA SER A 38 -11.15 10.82 9.82
C SER A 38 -12.35 11.29 10.63
N LYS A 39 -12.25 12.47 11.26
CA LYS A 39 -13.37 13.08 12.01
C LYS A 39 -14.56 13.43 11.10
N THR A 40 -14.29 13.99 9.91
CA THR A 40 -15.34 14.28 8.93
C THR A 40 -15.99 13.01 8.40
N MET A 41 -15.18 11.98 8.11
CA MET A 41 -15.73 10.69 7.68
C MET A 41 -16.57 10.03 8.78
N ALA A 42 -16.13 10.10 10.03
CA ALA A 42 -16.91 9.57 11.17
C ALA A 42 -18.26 10.29 11.34
N LEU A 43 -18.29 11.63 11.25
CA LEU A 43 -19.54 12.40 11.26
C LEU A 43 -20.45 12.01 10.10
N TRP A 44 -19.87 11.91 8.88
CA TRP A 44 -20.63 11.52 7.70
C TRP A 44 -21.25 10.12 7.86
N LEU A 45 -20.48 9.16 8.36
CA LEU A 45 -20.94 7.78 8.49
C LEU A 45 -22.06 7.64 9.51
N ILE A 46 -21.93 8.29 10.68
CA ILE A 46 -22.98 8.27 11.71
C ILE A 46 -24.27 8.95 11.21
N THR A 47 -24.16 10.13 10.58
CA THR A 47 -25.34 10.84 10.06
C THR A 47 -26.01 10.08 8.93
N SER A 48 -25.22 9.49 8.03
CA SER A 48 -25.75 8.69 6.92
C SER A 48 -26.44 7.42 7.42
N LEU A 49 -25.89 6.73 8.42
CA LEU A 49 -26.50 5.53 9.03
C LEU A 49 -27.86 5.86 9.66
N MET A 50 -27.98 7.03 10.26
CA MET A 50 -29.25 7.50 10.84
C MET A 50 -30.27 7.92 9.76
N GLN A 51 -29.79 8.46 8.64
CA GLN A 51 -30.64 8.96 7.54
C GLN A 51 -31.16 7.82 6.65
N TYR A 52 -30.29 6.86 6.33
CA TYR A 52 -30.60 5.79 5.38
C TYR A 52 -30.92 4.50 6.14
N LYS A 53 -32.21 4.16 6.17
CA LYS A 53 -32.65 2.88 6.73
C LYS A 53 -32.07 1.73 5.90
N ASP A 54 -31.77 0.64 6.58
CA ASP A 54 -31.22 -0.59 5.99
C ASP A 54 -29.81 -0.46 5.36
N ALA A 55 -29.12 0.68 5.51
CA ALA A 55 -27.73 0.83 5.13
C ALA A 55 -26.79 0.33 6.23
N ASN A 56 -25.85 -0.53 5.90
CA ASN A 56 -24.76 -0.95 6.79
C ASN A 56 -23.42 -0.50 6.22
N ALA A 57 -22.42 -0.43 7.09
CA ALA A 57 -21.08 -0.02 6.74
C ALA A 57 -20.01 -0.99 7.24
N LEU A 58 -18.93 -1.06 6.52
CA LEU A 58 -17.69 -1.75 6.90
C LEU A 58 -16.57 -0.73 7.04
N VAL A 59 -15.84 -0.79 8.14
CA VAL A 59 -14.64 0.03 8.39
C VAL A 59 -13.44 -0.89 8.45
N VAL A 60 -12.42 -0.56 7.66
CA VAL A 60 -11.24 -1.40 7.48
C VAL A 60 -9.96 -0.60 7.68
N ARG A 61 -8.98 -1.22 8.32
CA ARG A 61 -7.57 -0.83 8.35
C ARG A 61 -6.70 -2.04 8.04
N LYS A 62 -5.41 -1.81 7.78
CA LYS A 62 -4.44 -2.90 7.57
C LYS A 62 -4.46 -3.90 8.72
N THR A 63 -4.53 -3.42 9.97
CA THR A 63 -4.46 -4.26 11.17
C THR A 63 -5.71 -4.07 12.04
N GLU A 64 -6.38 -5.17 12.41
CA GLU A 64 -7.60 -5.14 13.22
C GLU A 64 -7.39 -4.49 14.59
N ARG A 65 -6.24 -4.77 15.23
CA ARG A 65 -5.90 -4.23 16.55
C ARG A 65 -5.96 -2.69 16.62
N THR A 66 -5.63 -2.01 15.53
CA THR A 66 -5.59 -0.53 15.50
C THR A 66 -6.97 0.12 15.34
N LEU A 67 -7.99 -0.62 14.93
CA LEU A 67 -9.34 -0.11 14.69
C LEU A 67 -10.02 0.44 15.94
N ARG A 68 -9.77 -0.20 17.10
CA ARG A 68 -10.39 0.19 18.38
C ARG A 68 -9.98 1.59 18.82
N ASP A 69 -8.68 1.89 18.72
CA ASP A 69 -8.12 3.15 19.22
C ASP A 69 -8.15 4.26 18.15
N SER A 70 -8.58 3.95 16.91
CA SER A 70 -8.74 4.89 15.80
C SER A 70 -10.20 5.05 15.37
N CYS A 71 -10.62 4.34 14.33
CA CYS A 71 -11.95 4.50 13.72
C CYS A 71 -13.12 4.34 14.69
N TYR A 72 -13.05 3.35 15.57
CA TYR A 72 -14.10 3.11 16.57
C TYR A 72 -14.19 4.27 17.57
N ALA A 73 -13.04 4.77 18.04
CA ALA A 73 -12.98 5.93 18.92
C ALA A 73 -13.50 7.19 18.21
N ASP A 74 -13.15 7.39 16.92
CA ASP A 74 -13.63 8.51 16.11
C ASP A 74 -15.14 8.48 15.88
N LEU A 75 -15.71 7.30 15.65
CA LEU A 75 -17.16 7.14 15.51
C LEU A 75 -17.89 7.41 16.84
N LYS A 76 -17.34 6.96 17.97
CA LYS A 76 -17.87 7.31 19.29
C LYS A 76 -17.80 8.82 19.57
N TRP A 77 -16.70 9.45 19.20
CA TRP A 77 -16.57 10.90 19.26
C TRP A 77 -17.65 11.59 18.41
N ALA A 78 -17.90 11.12 17.17
CA ALA A 78 -18.93 11.66 16.30
C ALA A 78 -20.34 11.51 16.91
N MET A 79 -20.67 10.34 17.48
CA MET A 79 -21.93 10.11 18.17
C MET A 79 -22.12 11.05 19.36
N ASN A 80 -21.09 11.25 20.18
CA ASN A 80 -21.12 12.21 21.29
C ASN A 80 -21.31 13.66 20.79
N ARG A 81 -20.59 14.04 19.71
CA ARG A 81 -20.69 15.37 19.14
C ARG A 81 -22.09 15.68 18.60
N LEU A 82 -22.71 14.67 18.00
CA LEU A 82 -24.09 14.73 17.49
C LEU A 82 -25.16 14.58 18.61
N GLY A 83 -24.77 14.15 19.80
CA GLY A 83 -25.69 13.88 20.92
C GLY A 83 -26.57 12.66 20.73
N VAL A 84 -26.07 11.62 20.09
CA VAL A 84 -26.83 10.39 19.71
C VAL A 84 -26.19 9.10 20.20
N LEU A 85 -25.21 9.19 21.11
CA LEU A 85 -24.50 8.01 21.61
C LEU A 85 -25.44 6.97 22.27
N ASP A 86 -26.45 7.42 22.97
CA ASP A 86 -27.46 6.62 23.65
C ASP A 86 -28.37 5.81 22.69
N ARG A 87 -28.39 6.20 21.39
CA ARG A 87 -29.12 5.50 20.33
C ARG A 87 -28.31 4.37 19.67
N PHE A 88 -27.07 4.18 20.10
CA PHE A 88 -26.17 3.17 19.57
C PHE A 88 -25.77 2.15 20.63
N LYS A 89 -25.88 0.88 20.30
CA LYS A 89 -25.25 -0.20 21.06
C LYS A 89 -23.80 -0.34 20.56
N CYS A 90 -22.83 -0.12 21.45
CA CYS A 90 -21.41 -0.18 21.17
C CYS A 90 -20.82 -1.44 21.80
N THR A 91 -20.30 -2.38 20.99
CA THR A 91 -19.65 -3.62 21.46
C THR A 91 -18.16 -3.61 21.11
N THR A 92 -17.35 -4.32 21.88
CA THR A 92 -15.91 -4.47 21.66
C THR A 92 -15.50 -5.91 21.35
N SER A 93 -16.41 -6.85 21.49
CA SER A 93 -16.25 -8.26 21.13
C SER A 93 -17.63 -8.84 20.73
N PRO A 94 -17.92 -8.96 19.45
CA PRO A 94 -17.19 -8.39 18.30
C PRO A 94 -17.17 -6.87 18.31
N LEU A 95 -16.19 -6.26 17.61
CA LEU A 95 -16.12 -4.79 17.47
C LEU A 95 -17.20 -4.34 16.48
N GLU A 96 -18.28 -3.75 17.01
CA GLU A 96 -19.45 -3.32 16.22
C GLU A 96 -20.15 -2.13 16.87
N LEU A 97 -20.80 -1.34 16.02
CA LEU A 97 -21.75 -0.29 16.42
C LEU A 97 -23.10 -0.61 15.78
N THR A 98 -24.15 -0.72 16.59
CA THR A 98 -25.49 -1.00 16.10
C THR A 98 -26.42 0.16 16.45
N TYR A 99 -27.04 0.76 15.43
CA TYR A 99 -28.02 1.81 15.62
C TYR A 99 -29.36 1.21 16.08
N GLU A 100 -30.20 1.95 16.81
CA GLU A 100 -31.44 1.49 17.41
C GLU A 100 -32.41 0.82 16.42
N THR A 101 -32.38 1.16 15.14
CA THR A 101 -33.21 0.57 14.09
C THR A 101 -32.55 -0.65 13.41
N GLY A 102 -31.36 -1.07 13.85
CA GLY A 102 -30.71 -2.33 13.52
C GLY A 102 -29.58 -2.22 12.52
N GLN A 103 -29.31 -1.05 11.91
CA GLN A 103 -28.16 -0.85 11.01
C GLN A 103 -26.84 -1.01 11.77
N LYS A 104 -25.83 -1.57 11.12
CA LYS A 104 -24.55 -1.89 11.75
C LYS A 104 -23.38 -1.19 11.07
N ILE A 105 -22.38 -0.84 11.86
CA ILE A 105 -21.02 -0.55 11.41
C ILE A 105 -20.14 -1.69 11.91
N LEU A 106 -19.56 -2.43 10.98
CA LEU A 106 -18.68 -3.57 11.21
C LEU A 106 -17.22 -3.12 11.07
N PHE A 107 -16.31 -3.75 11.81
CA PHE A 107 -14.87 -3.44 11.76
C PHE A 107 -14.08 -4.69 11.45
N ARG A 108 -13.11 -4.60 10.52
CA ARG A 108 -12.24 -5.72 10.13
C ARG A 108 -10.83 -5.23 9.81
N GLY A 109 -9.83 -6.04 10.12
CA GLY A 109 -8.47 -5.87 9.65
C GLY A 109 -8.24 -6.60 8.32
N LEU A 110 -7.24 -6.14 7.54
CA LEU A 110 -6.77 -6.83 6.34
C LEU A 110 -5.72 -7.91 6.63
N ASP A 111 -5.33 -8.06 7.88
CA ASP A 111 -4.46 -9.13 8.36
C ASP A 111 -5.05 -10.53 8.15
N ASP A 112 -6.38 -10.63 7.96
CA ASP A 112 -7.05 -11.85 7.51
C ASP A 112 -8.03 -11.54 6.35
N PRO A 113 -7.58 -11.57 5.08
CA PRO A 113 -8.41 -11.27 3.92
C PRO A 113 -9.62 -12.18 3.76
N LEU A 114 -9.57 -13.43 4.24
CA LEU A 114 -10.69 -14.36 4.13
C LEU A 114 -11.90 -13.95 4.98
N LYS A 115 -11.67 -13.26 6.09
CA LYS A 115 -12.75 -12.74 6.93
C LYS A 115 -13.56 -11.62 6.28
N ILE A 116 -12.99 -10.97 5.25
CA ILE A 116 -13.62 -9.83 4.60
C ILE A 116 -14.51 -10.26 3.43
N THR A 117 -14.12 -11.30 2.70
CA THR A 117 -14.87 -11.79 1.53
C THR A 117 -16.21 -12.42 1.88
N SER A 118 -16.41 -12.83 3.13
CA SER A 118 -17.61 -13.52 3.64
C SER A 118 -18.51 -12.65 4.53
N ILE A 119 -18.32 -11.32 4.51
CA ILE A 119 -19.16 -10.42 5.35
C ILE A 119 -20.58 -10.39 4.82
N THR A 120 -21.51 -10.80 5.66
CA THR A 120 -22.94 -10.68 5.44
C THR A 120 -23.58 -9.85 6.55
N VAL A 121 -24.64 -9.13 6.23
CA VAL A 121 -25.45 -8.39 7.17
C VAL A 121 -26.82 -9.07 7.29
N GLU A 122 -27.30 -9.23 8.51
CA GLU A 122 -28.59 -9.89 8.77
C GLU A 122 -29.78 -9.09 8.24
N LYS A 123 -29.67 -7.76 8.26
CA LYS A 123 -30.72 -6.84 7.84
C LYS A 123 -30.13 -5.75 6.96
N GLY A 124 -30.83 -5.42 5.87
CA GLY A 124 -30.44 -4.35 4.94
C GLY A 124 -29.28 -4.72 4.02
N TYR A 125 -28.51 -3.72 3.61
CA TYR A 125 -27.49 -3.83 2.58
C TYR A 125 -26.14 -3.32 3.08
N LEU A 126 -25.05 -3.96 2.71
CA LEU A 126 -23.71 -3.43 2.93
C LEU A 126 -23.41 -2.36 1.87
N CYS A 127 -23.65 -1.09 2.23
CA CYS A 127 -23.63 0.03 1.32
C CYS A 127 -22.26 0.72 1.29
N TRP A 128 -21.61 0.87 2.45
CA TRP A 128 -20.45 1.73 2.58
C TRP A 128 -19.23 0.98 3.12
N LEU A 129 -18.10 1.24 2.50
CA LEU A 129 -16.79 0.82 2.97
C LEU A 129 -15.94 2.06 3.28
N TRP A 130 -15.36 2.13 4.47
CA TRP A 130 -14.36 3.12 4.84
C TRP A 130 -13.02 2.47 5.08
N LEU A 131 -12.05 2.79 4.23
CA LEU A 131 -10.64 2.41 4.36
C LEU A 131 -9.90 3.58 5.02
N GLU A 132 -9.60 3.44 6.31
CA GLU A 132 -8.81 4.43 7.05
C GLU A 132 -7.34 4.09 6.98
N GLU A 133 -6.51 5.12 6.85
CA GLU A 133 -5.07 5.00 6.56
C GLU A 133 -4.83 4.09 5.34
N ALA A 134 -5.60 4.34 4.26
CA ALA A 134 -5.60 3.51 3.06
C ALA A 134 -4.20 3.39 2.41
N TYR A 135 -3.27 4.30 2.72
CA TYR A 135 -1.88 4.20 2.32
C TYR A 135 -1.18 2.92 2.85
N GLU A 136 -1.63 2.38 3.99
CA GLU A 136 -1.11 1.12 4.53
C GLU A 136 -1.42 -0.11 3.65
N ILE A 137 -2.37 0.03 2.70
CA ILE A 137 -2.77 -1.02 1.75
C ILE A 137 -1.89 -0.90 0.51
N THR A 138 -0.76 -1.58 0.50
CA THR A 138 0.24 -1.50 -0.57
C THR A 138 -0.15 -2.27 -1.84
N SER A 139 -1.06 -3.25 -1.74
CA SER A 139 -1.53 -4.06 -2.87
C SER A 139 -2.86 -3.55 -3.42
N GLU A 140 -2.88 -3.19 -4.70
CA GLU A 140 -4.12 -2.85 -5.42
C GLU A 140 -5.07 -4.06 -5.47
N THR A 141 -4.55 -5.28 -5.63
CA THR A 141 -5.34 -6.51 -5.61
C THR A 141 -6.09 -6.69 -4.28
N ALA A 142 -5.46 -6.36 -3.14
CA ALA A 142 -6.14 -6.40 -1.85
C ALA A 142 -7.31 -5.41 -1.78
N PHE A 143 -7.16 -4.24 -2.40
CA PHE A 143 -8.26 -3.29 -2.54
C PHE A 143 -9.37 -3.83 -3.44
N ASP A 144 -9.05 -4.50 -4.56
CA ASP A 144 -10.06 -5.06 -5.46
C ASP A 144 -10.90 -6.14 -4.78
N MET A 145 -10.32 -6.99 -3.95
CA MET A 145 -11.06 -7.96 -3.13
C MET A 145 -12.06 -7.28 -2.18
N LEU A 146 -11.67 -6.16 -1.57
CA LEU A 146 -12.58 -5.35 -0.74
C LEU A 146 -13.68 -4.70 -1.56
N ASN A 147 -13.34 -4.14 -2.72
CA ASN A 147 -14.28 -3.50 -3.65
C ASN A 147 -15.37 -4.49 -4.10
N GLU A 148 -15.00 -5.73 -4.40
CA GLU A 148 -15.90 -6.81 -4.76
C GLU A 148 -16.82 -7.23 -3.61
N SER A 149 -16.43 -7.00 -2.36
CA SER A 149 -17.25 -7.33 -1.19
C SER A 149 -18.44 -6.36 -1.01
N ILE A 150 -18.38 -5.15 -1.58
CA ILE A 150 -19.48 -4.16 -1.59
C ILE A 150 -20.32 -4.36 -2.84
N ARG A 151 -21.11 -5.41 -2.86
CA ARG A 151 -21.91 -5.91 -4.00
C ARG A 151 -23.37 -6.16 -3.61
N GLY A 152 -24.14 -6.69 -4.53
CA GLY A 152 -25.57 -7.01 -4.41
C GLY A 152 -26.47 -5.92 -4.98
N ALA A 153 -27.65 -6.28 -5.44
CA ALA A 153 -28.65 -5.33 -5.92
C ALA A 153 -29.25 -4.56 -4.74
N ILE A 154 -29.41 -3.26 -4.90
CA ILE A 154 -30.13 -2.39 -3.95
C ILE A 154 -31.33 -1.85 -4.73
N PRO A 155 -32.55 -1.98 -4.22
CA PRO A 155 -33.74 -1.44 -4.86
C PRO A 155 -33.65 0.10 -4.97
N GLU A 156 -33.98 0.65 -6.12
CA GLU A 156 -33.87 2.09 -6.39
C GLU A 156 -34.74 2.94 -5.46
N GLU A 157 -35.88 2.43 -5.08
CA GLU A 157 -36.82 3.09 -4.17
C GLU A 157 -36.27 3.35 -2.77
N THR A 158 -35.21 2.65 -2.38
CA THR A 158 -34.54 2.86 -1.08
C THR A 158 -33.72 4.15 -1.04
N GLY A 159 -33.33 4.67 -2.19
CA GLY A 159 -32.40 5.80 -2.32
C GLY A 159 -30.99 5.51 -1.79
N LEU A 160 -30.68 4.24 -1.49
CA LEU A 160 -29.36 3.79 -1.04
C LEU A 160 -28.37 3.77 -2.21
N PHE A 161 -27.09 3.89 -1.87
CA PHE A 161 -26.01 3.82 -2.83
C PHE A 161 -24.78 3.13 -2.23
N LYS A 162 -23.99 2.50 -3.10
CA LYS A 162 -22.75 1.84 -2.71
C LYS A 162 -21.58 2.79 -2.89
N GLN A 163 -20.80 3.00 -1.84
CA GLN A 163 -19.64 3.90 -1.88
C GLN A 163 -18.47 3.34 -1.09
N ILE A 164 -17.28 3.50 -1.64
CA ILE A 164 -16.01 3.20 -0.98
C ILE A 164 -15.30 4.52 -0.72
N THR A 165 -14.98 4.77 0.54
CA THR A 165 -14.23 5.96 0.96
C THR A 165 -12.84 5.57 1.42
N LEU A 166 -11.82 6.21 0.86
CA LEU A 166 -10.43 6.08 1.27
C LEU A 166 -9.98 7.39 1.93
N THR A 167 -9.41 7.28 3.12
CA THR A 167 -8.77 8.40 3.83
C THR A 167 -7.30 8.05 4.07
N LEU A 168 -6.38 8.95 3.67
CA LEU A 168 -4.94 8.67 3.73
C LEU A 168 -4.08 9.93 3.85
N ASN A 169 -2.85 9.73 4.33
CA ASN A 169 -1.75 10.67 4.17
C ASN A 169 -0.87 10.21 2.99
N PRO A 170 -0.53 11.08 2.03
CA PRO A 170 0.08 10.69 0.75
C PRO A 170 1.62 10.63 0.85
N TRP A 171 2.17 9.64 1.54
CA TRP A 171 3.61 9.56 1.82
C TRP A 171 4.49 9.29 0.60
N ASN A 172 3.98 8.60 -0.43
CA ASN A 172 4.75 8.22 -1.61
C ASN A 172 3.89 8.39 -2.88
N GLU A 173 4.40 9.14 -3.86
CA GLU A 173 3.71 9.38 -5.12
C GLU A 173 3.61 8.16 -6.04
N HIS A 174 4.41 7.13 -5.82
CA HIS A 174 4.34 5.87 -6.59
C HIS A 174 3.28 4.90 -6.06
N HIS A 175 2.54 5.27 -5.02
CA HIS A 175 1.49 4.42 -4.47
C HIS A 175 0.34 4.26 -5.48
N TRP A 176 -0.19 3.02 -5.64
CA TRP A 176 -1.24 2.67 -6.61
C TRP A 176 -2.49 3.57 -6.51
N ILE A 177 -2.82 4.08 -5.32
CA ILE A 177 -3.94 5.00 -5.10
C ILE A 177 -3.82 6.27 -5.95
N LYS A 178 -2.60 6.81 -6.15
CA LYS A 178 -2.39 7.99 -6.99
C LYS A 178 -2.80 7.71 -8.42
N LYS A 179 -2.24 6.66 -9.02
CA LYS A 179 -2.50 6.27 -10.41
C LYS A 179 -3.98 5.96 -10.64
N ARG A 180 -4.61 5.23 -9.71
CA ARG A 180 -6.00 4.77 -9.84
C ARG A 180 -7.04 5.87 -9.66
N PHE A 181 -6.82 6.83 -8.76
CA PHE A 181 -7.85 7.77 -8.36
C PHE A 181 -7.51 9.24 -8.58
N PHE A 182 -6.24 9.62 -8.62
CA PHE A 182 -5.84 11.02 -8.77
C PHE A 182 -5.39 11.36 -10.19
N ASP A 183 -4.83 10.40 -10.92
CA ASP A 183 -4.32 10.59 -12.28
C ASP A 183 -5.39 10.27 -13.35
N VAL A 184 -6.63 9.98 -12.95
CA VAL A 184 -7.78 9.70 -13.83
C VAL A 184 -8.90 10.71 -13.64
N LYS A 185 -9.76 10.86 -14.67
CA LYS A 185 -11.01 11.64 -14.61
C LYS A 185 -12.17 10.68 -14.85
N ASP A 186 -13.00 10.49 -13.83
CA ASP A 186 -14.19 9.64 -13.86
C ASP A 186 -15.25 10.25 -12.94
N ASP A 187 -16.48 10.40 -13.41
CA ASP A 187 -17.59 10.96 -12.64
C ASP A 187 -17.97 10.11 -11.41
N ASN A 188 -17.58 8.84 -11.41
CA ASN A 188 -17.74 7.95 -10.26
C ASN A 188 -16.63 8.08 -9.22
N ILE A 189 -15.63 8.95 -9.46
CA ILE A 189 -14.49 9.17 -8.57
C ILE A 189 -14.48 10.62 -8.10
N LEU A 190 -14.49 10.81 -6.80
CA LEU A 190 -14.14 12.08 -6.17
C LEU A 190 -12.79 11.93 -5.47
N ALA A 191 -11.74 12.50 -6.02
CA ALA A 191 -10.43 12.58 -5.39
C ALA A 191 -10.15 14.02 -4.94
N ILE A 192 -9.98 14.22 -3.64
CA ILE A 192 -9.72 15.54 -3.06
C ILE A 192 -8.44 15.55 -2.21
N THR A 193 -7.84 16.75 -2.14
CA THR A 193 -6.73 17.03 -1.21
C THR A 193 -7.21 17.99 -0.13
N THR A 194 -6.93 17.68 1.13
CA THR A 194 -7.22 18.53 2.27
C THR A 194 -5.96 18.77 3.09
N ASN A 195 -5.88 19.90 3.77
CA ASN A 195 -4.72 20.21 4.60
C ASN A 195 -5.14 20.84 5.94
N TYR A 196 -4.17 21.12 6.79
CA TYR A 196 -4.43 21.68 8.13
C TYR A 196 -5.18 23.02 8.10
N THR A 197 -5.10 23.80 7.00
CA THR A 197 -5.82 25.08 6.89
C THR A 197 -7.34 24.93 6.76
N CYS A 198 -7.82 23.70 6.44
CA CYS A 198 -9.24 23.36 6.49
C CYS A 198 -9.75 23.17 7.93
N ASN A 199 -8.85 23.15 8.93
CA ASN A 199 -9.20 22.85 10.31
C ASN A 199 -9.27 24.14 11.13
N GLU A 200 -10.48 24.62 11.37
CA GLU A 200 -10.77 25.84 12.11
C GLU A 200 -10.51 25.70 13.63
N TRP A 201 -10.33 24.49 14.12
CA TRP A 201 -10.14 24.19 15.55
C TRP A 201 -8.70 24.03 15.98
N LEU A 202 -7.73 24.26 15.08
CA LEU A 202 -6.33 24.27 15.43
C LEU A 202 -6.00 25.52 16.25
N ASP A 203 -5.31 25.32 17.36
CA ASP A 203 -4.78 26.40 18.15
C ASP A 203 -3.48 27.00 17.56
N GLU A 204 -2.96 28.06 18.18
CA GLU A 204 -1.74 28.71 17.72
C GLU A 204 -0.49 27.82 17.87
N THR A 205 -0.49 26.88 18.81
CA THR A 205 0.60 25.94 19.00
C THR A 205 0.67 24.95 17.84
N ASP A 206 -0.49 24.41 17.43
CA ASP A 206 -0.61 23.51 16.28
C ASP A 206 -0.15 24.22 14.99
N LYS A 207 -0.57 25.49 14.79
CA LYS A 207 -0.19 26.28 13.61
C LYS A 207 1.32 26.55 13.56
N LYS A 208 1.93 26.89 14.70
CA LYS A 208 3.38 27.09 14.80
C LYS A 208 4.15 25.83 14.43
N LEU A 209 3.67 24.63 14.80
CA LEU A 209 4.30 23.38 14.42
C LEU A 209 4.40 23.23 12.88
N PHE A 210 3.35 23.62 12.15
CA PHE A 210 3.38 23.58 10.68
C PHE A 210 4.29 24.67 10.09
N GLU A 211 4.34 25.86 10.67
CA GLU A 211 5.27 26.91 10.23
C GLU A 211 6.73 26.53 10.48
N GLU A 212 7.05 25.95 11.62
CA GLU A 212 8.38 25.41 11.90
C GLU A 212 8.73 24.28 10.93
N MET A 213 7.79 23.35 10.66
CA MET A 213 7.98 22.30 9.68
C MET A 213 8.24 22.86 8.28
N LYS A 214 7.49 23.89 7.87
CA LYS A 214 7.69 24.58 6.58
C LYS A 214 9.10 25.17 6.45
N LYS A 215 9.63 25.75 7.54
CA LYS A 215 10.95 26.36 7.57
C LYS A 215 12.07 25.33 7.62
N ASN A 216 11.94 24.32 8.48
CA ASN A 216 13.02 23.41 8.83
C ASN A 216 13.03 22.11 8.02
N ASN A 217 11.87 21.70 7.50
CA ASN A 217 11.72 20.49 6.66
C ASN A 217 10.63 20.69 5.59
N PRO A 218 10.90 21.48 4.53
CA PRO A 218 9.94 21.79 3.48
C PRO A 218 9.34 20.56 2.80
N ARG A 219 10.11 19.51 2.60
CA ARG A 219 9.64 18.24 1.97
C ARG A 219 8.59 17.55 2.85
N ARG A 220 8.87 17.42 4.15
CA ARG A 220 7.90 16.88 5.10
C ARG A 220 6.65 17.76 5.17
N TYR A 221 6.80 19.08 5.05
CA TYR A 221 5.69 20.02 5.03
C TYR A 221 4.79 19.81 3.80
N GLN A 222 5.33 19.47 2.62
CA GLN A 222 4.51 19.13 1.45
C GLN A 222 3.52 17.99 1.77
N VAL A 223 3.98 16.93 2.42
CA VAL A 223 3.14 15.78 2.77
C VAL A 223 2.30 16.04 4.03
N ALA A 224 2.97 16.30 5.14
CA ALA A 224 2.35 16.36 6.45
C ALA A 224 1.61 17.67 6.72
N GLY A 225 1.98 18.76 6.03
CA GLY A 225 1.34 20.09 6.10
C GLY A 225 0.35 20.32 4.98
N LEU A 226 0.72 20.13 3.73
CA LEU A 226 -0.12 20.45 2.58
C LEU A 226 -0.95 19.27 2.07
N GLY A 227 -0.60 18.03 2.42
CA GLY A 227 -1.28 16.84 1.93
C GLY A 227 -0.96 16.53 0.46
N GLU A 228 0.16 17.05 -0.04
CA GLU A 228 0.66 16.70 -1.36
C GLU A 228 1.39 15.36 -1.34
N TRP A 229 1.51 14.72 -2.51
CA TRP A 229 2.24 13.47 -2.61
C TRP A 229 3.72 13.67 -2.26
N GLY A 230 4.21 12.80 -1.37
CA GLY A 230 5.59 12.80 -0.96
C GLY A 230 6.49 12.24 -2.04
N GLN A 231 7.59 12.94 -2.30
CA GLN A 231 8.73 12.34 -2.99
C GLN A 231 9.55 11.59 -1.96
N VAL A 232 9.85 10.34 -2.25
CA VAL A 232 10.65 9.50 -1.35
C VAL A 232 12.11 9.93 -1.49
N ASP A 233 12.65 10.51 -0.43
CA ASP A 233 14.03 10.98 -0.40
C ASP A 233 14.95 9.85 0.07
N GLY A 234 16.05 9.66 -0.66
CA GLY A 234 17.05 8.66 -0.32
C GLY A 234 16.68 7.25 -0.69
N LEU A 235 16.00 7.09 -1.81
CA LEU A 235 15.85 5.78 -2.43
C LEU A 235 17.22 5.11 -2.57
N VAL A 236 17.26 3.82 -2.32
CA VAL A 236 18.44 3.00 -2.59
C VAL A 236 18.73 2.95 -4.08
N TYR A 237 17.68 2.89 -4.89
CA TYR A 237 17.75 2.94 -6.35
C TYR A 237 16.99 4.16 -6.85
N GLU A 238 17.67 5.07 -7.55
CA GLU A 238 17.09 6.34 -8.04
C GLU A 238 16.90 6.34 -9.56
N ASN A 239 17.72 5.55 -10.30
CA ASN A 239 17.75 5.54 -11.77
C ASN A 239 16.80 4.48 -12.34
N TRP A 240 15.48 4.65 -12.13
CA TRP A 240 14.47 3.75 -12.67
C TRP A 240 13.27 4.49 -13.26
N GLU A 241 12.57 3.80 -14.16
CA GLU A 241 11.35 4.30 -14.78
C GLU A 241 10.35 3.17 -15.04
N GLU A 242 9.06 3.50 -14.99
CA GLU A 242 7.99 2.64 -15.46
C GLU A 242 7.79 2.85 -16.97
N SER A 243 8.01 1.80 -17.77
CA SER A 243 7.80 1.87 -19.22
C SER A 243 7.44 0.50 -19.78
N ALA A 244 6.42 0.46 -20.65
CA ALA A 244 6.13 -0.73 -21.44
C ALA A 244 7.19 -0.96 -22.51
N PHE A 245 7.60 -2.21 -22.70
CA PHE A 245 8.59 -2.58 -23.71
C PHE A 245 8.26 -3.95 -24.32
N ASP A 246 8.79 -4.18 -25.52
CA ASP A 246 8.65 -5.43 -26.24
C ASP A 246 9.75 -6.42 -25.83
N LEU A 247 9.36 -7.38 -24.96
CA LEU A 247 10.26 -8.40 -24.43
C LEU A 247 10.95 -9.23 -25.54
N ALA A 248 10.20 -9.53 -26.62
CA ALA A 248 10.75 -10.34 -27.72
C ALA A 248 11.87 -9.60 -28.46
N LYS A 249 11.72 -8.29 -28.65
CA LYS A 249 12.77 -7.46 -29.27
C LYS A 249 14.01 -7.35 -28.39
N ILE A 250 13.84 -7.15 -27.08
CA ILE A 250 14.98 -7.03 -26.16
C ILE A 250 15.75 -8.33 -26.09
N LYS A 251 15.07 -9.49 -26.07
CA LYS A 251 15.72 -10.81 -26.08
C LYS A 251 16.53 -11.14 -27.35
N GLN A 252 16.33 -10.39 -28.44
CA GLN A 252 17.12 -10.54 -29.67
C GLN A 252 18.47 -9.80 -29.62
N ILE A 253 18.67 -8.93 -28.65
CA ILE A 253 19.94 -8.22 -28.47
C ILE A 253 20.96 -9.22 -27.90
N SER A 254 22.07 -9.42 -28.61
CA SER A 254 23.07 -10.47 -28.32
C SER A 254 23.78 -10.29 -26.97
N THR A 255 23.86 -9.07 -26.46
CA THR A 255 24.48 -8.72 -25.16
C THR A 255 23.54 -8.90 -23.97
N VAL A 256 22.25 -9.11 -24.24
CA VAL A 256 21.21 -9.24 -23.20
C VAL A 256 21.15 -10.68 -22.69
N GLN A 257 21.10 -10.82 -21.37
CA GLN A 257 20.92 -12.10 -20.69
C GLN A 257 19.78 -12.06 -19.68
N SER A 258 19.10 -13.19 -19.54
CA SER A 258 18.03 -13.35 -18.55
C SER A 258 18.62 -13.60 -17.16
N VAL A 259 18.00 -12.99 -16.14
CA VAL A 259 18.39 -13.08 -14.73
C VAL A 259 17.14 -13.30 -13.86
N PHE A 260 17.22 -14.28 -12.96
CA PHE A 260 16.10 -14.66 -12.08
C PHE A 260 16.56 -14.79 -10.65
N GLY A 261 15.79 -14.27 -9.72
CA GLY A 261 16.08 -14.34 -8.29
C GLY A 261 14.87 -14.70 -7.46
N LEU A 262 15.08 -15.40 -6.35
CA LEU A 262 14.05 -15.84 -5.43
C LEU A 262 14.45 -15.49 -4.01
N ASP A 263 13.60 -14.73 -3.34
CA ASP A 263 13.63 -14.49 -1.92
C ASP A 263 12.47 -15.23 -1.23
N TYR A 264 12.78 -15.94 -0.13
CA TYR A 264 11.79 -16.74 0.56
C TYR A 264 11.07 -15.92 1.63
N GLY A 265 9.76 -15.93 1.61
CA GLY A 265 8.90 -15.50 2.71
C GLY A 265 7.95 -16.63 3.10
N TYR A 266 7.26 -16.47 4.23
CA TYR A 266 6.26 -17.43 4.68
C TYR A 266 5.02 -16.75 5.23
N THR A 267 4.81 -16.70 6.53
CA THR A 267 3.55 -16.27 7.14
C THR A 267 3.34 -14.76 7.04
N HIS A 268 4.35 -13.97 7.34
CA HIS A 268 4.26 -12.51 7.39
C HIS A 268 4.89 -11.85 6.17
N ASP A 269 5.95 -12.44 5.65
CA ASP A 269 6.70 -11.94 4.52
C ASP A 269 6.32 -12.69 3.22
N PRO A 270 6.24 -11.97 2.10
CA PRO A 270 5.95 -12.61 0.81
C PRO A 270 7.16 -13.37 0.29
N THR A 271 6.92 -14.49 -0.37
CA THR A 271 7.89 -15.06 -1.29
C THR A 271 7.93 -14.21 -2.54
N ALA A 272 9.12 -13.72 -2.90
CA ALA A 272 9.34 -12.81 -4.01
C ALA A 272 10.21 -13.45 -5.10
N PHE A 273 9.71 -13.51 -6.34
CA PHE A 273 10.44 -14.00 -7.49
C PHE A 273 10.60 -12.89 -8.51
N PHE A 274 11.84 -12.56 -8.81
CA PHE A 274 12.25 -11.50 -9.74
C PHE A 274 12.60 -12.08 -11.10
N CYS A 275 12.10 -11.47 -12.17
CA CYS A 275 12.39 -11.80 -13.56
C CYS A 275 12.92 -10.59 -14.32
N GLY A 276 14.19 -10.62 -14.73
CA GLY A 276 14.82 -9.51 -15.41
C GLY A 276 15.61 -9.93 -16.65
N LEU A 277 15.86 -8.92 -17.51
CA LEU A 277 16.86 -8.95 -18.58
C LEU A 277 17.92 -7.89 -18.30
N ILE A 278 19.18 -8.22 -18.44
CA ILE A 278 20.26 -7.28 -18.22
C ILE A 278 21.20 -7.20 -19.42
N ASP A 279 21.55 -5.99 -19.78
CA ASP A 279 22.65 -5.68 -20.71
C ASP A 279 23.77 -4.95 -19.96
N THR A 280 24.90 -5.62 -19.82
CA THR A 280 26.05 -5.07 -19.10
C THR A 280 26.81 -4.02 -19.91
N GLU A 281 26.63 -3.98 -21.23
CA GLU A 281 27.27 -2.98 -22.12
C GLU A 281 26.53 -1.66 -22.07
N SER A 282 25.22 -1.66 -22.31
CA SER A 282 24.36 -0.46 -22.22
C SER A 282 23.99 -0.07 -20.77
N LYS A 283 24.39 -0.86 -19.77
CA LYS A 283 24.04 -0.64 -18.36
C LYS A 283 22.53 -0.51 -18.14
N THR A 284 21.76 -1.41 -18.77
CA THR A 284 20.30 -1.40 -18.68
C THR A 284 19.78 -2.71 -18.08
N LEU A 285 18.87 -2.60 -17.15
CA LEU A 285 18.15 -3.70 -16.51
C LEU A 285 16.65 -3.53 -16.80
N TRP A 286 16.03 -4.52 -17.44
CA TRP A 286 14.59 -4.56 -17.66
C TRP A 286 13.95 -5.54 -16.70
N VAL A 287 12.95 -5.11 -15.95
CA VAL A 287 12.14 -5.97 -15.07
C VAL A 287 10.83 -6.26 -15.81
N PHE A 288 10.61 -7.54 -16.15
CA PHE A 288 9.53 -7.90 -17.06
C PHE A 288 8.48 -8.82 -16.45
N ASP A 289 8.74 -9.46 -15.31
CA ASP A 289 7.77 -10.31 -14.61
C ASP A 289 8.12 -10.44 -13.12
N GLU A 290 7.14 -10.83 -12.30
CA GLU A 290 7.31 -11.03 -10.88
C GLU A 290 6.31 -12.03 -10.30
N MET A 291 6.66 -12.70 -9.18
CA MET A 291 5.72 -13.33 -8.27
C MET A 291 5.92 -12.74 -6.88
N TYR A 292 4.81 -12.41 -6.20
CA TYR A 292 4.83 -11.80 -4.88
C TYR A 292 3.64 -12.30 -4.08
N LYS A 293 3.84 -13.37 -3.31
CA LYS A 293 2.74 -14.07 -2.62
C LYS A 293 3.17 -14.53 -1.22
N LYS A 294 2.24 -14.46 -0.26
CA LYS A 294 2.44 -14.94 1.11
C LYS A 294 1.94 -16.37 1.29
N GLY A 295 2.51 -17.07 2.28
CA GLY A 295 2.03 -18.38 2.73
C GLY A 295 2.25 -19.52 1.74
N LEU A 296 3.20 -19.38 0.81
CA LEU A 296 3.48 -20.46 -0.15
C LEU A 296 4.33 -21.56 0.47
N SER A 297 3.93 -22.82 0.25
CA SER A 297 4.80 -23.98 0.46
C SER A 297 5.83 -24.10 -0.68
N ASN A 298 6.88 -24.88 -0.48
CA ASN A 298 7.87 -25.14 -1.53
C ASN A 298 7.25 -25.74 -2.80
N GLU A 299 6.23 -26.57 -2.66
CA GLU A 299 5.47 -27.15 -3.78
C GLU A 299 4.70 -26.05 -4.53
N ALA A 300 4.08 -25.12 -3.82
CA ALA A 300 3.36 -24.01 -4.42
C ALA A 300 4.31 -23.04 -5.14
N ILE A 301 5.47 -22.74 -4.54
CA ILE A 301 6.52 -21.91 -5.17
C ILE A 301 6.99 -22.55 -6.48
N ALA A 302 7.33 -23.85 -6.45
CA ALA A 302 7.77 -24.57 -7.65
C ALA A 302 6.71 -24.55 -8.76
N ASN A 303 5.46 -24.86 -8.40
CA ASN A 303 4.35 -24.87 -9.36
C ASN A 303 4.12 -23.50 -10.00
N GLU A 304 4.13 -22.41 -9.22
CA GLU A 304 3.99 -21.06 -9.75
C GLU A 304 5.10 -20.73 -10.77
N ILE A 305 6.36 -20.96 -10.42
CA ILE A 305 7.51 -20.68 -11.30
C ILE A 305 7.44 -21.54 -12.58
N ILE A 306 7.01 -22.81 -12.47
CA ILE A 306 6.81 -23.69 -13.61
C ILE A 306 5.67 -23.19 -14.51
N GLN A 307 4.53 -22.77 -13.93
CA GLN A 307 3.40 -22.21 -14.68
C GLN A 307 3.74 -20.89 -15.38
N MET A 308 4.59 -20.06 -14.77
CA MET A 308 5.13 -18.85 -15.39
C MET A 308 6.08 -19.17 -16.56
N GLY A 309 6.50 -20.42 -16.76
CA GLY A 309 7.37 -20.86 -17.86
C GLY A 309 8.87 -20.78 -17.58
N TYR A 310 9.27 -20.54 -16.32
CA TYR A 310 10.68 -20.30 -15.96
C TYR A 310 11.39 -21.50 -15.33
N ALA A 311 10.83 -22.72 -15.43
CA ALA A 311 11.39 -23.94 -14.84
C ALA A 311 12.82 -24.26 -15.30
N LYS A 312 13.18 -23.88 -16.54
CA LYS A 312 14.50 -24.16 -17.14
C LYS A 312 15.51 -23.02 -16.96
N GLU A 313 15.11 -21.94 -16.31
CA GLU A 313 15.95 -20.77 -16.11
C GLU A 313 16.97 -20.96 -14.97
N ARG A 314 18.05 -20.19 -15.00
CA ARG A 314 19.02 -20.15 -13.89
C ARG A 314 18.48 -19.21 -12.83
N ILE A 315 18.01 -19.77 -11.72
CA ILE A 315 17.44 -19.02 -10.61
C ILE A 315 18.47 -18.92 -9.48
N ARG A 316 18.68 -17.71 -8.95
CA ARG A 316 19.45 -17.50 -7.72
C ARG A 316 18.49 -17.28 -6.56
N ALA A 317 18.56 -18.18 -5.56
CA ALA A 317 17.68 -18.14 -4.40
C ALA A 317 18.46 -17.80 -3.12
N ASP A 318 17.77 -17.28 -2.11
CA ASP A 318 18.40 -17.03 -0.82
C ASP A 318 19.16 -18.27 -0.31
N ALA A 319 20.41 -18.05 0.10
CA ALA A 319 21.26 -19.11 0.64
C ALA A 319 20.93 -19.49 2.08
N ALA A 320 20.13 -18.69 2.79
CA ALA A 320 19.72 -18.98 4.18
C ALA A 320 18.77 -20.18 4.26
N GLU A 321 18.14 -20.58 3.14
CA GLU A 321 17.13 -21.63 3.05
C GLU A 321 17.62 -22.86 2.24
N PRO A 322 18.68 -23.57 2.68
CA PRO A 322 19.25 -24.67 1.90
C PRO A 322 18.28 -25.84 1.69
N LYS A 323 17.42 -26.14 2.67
CA LYS A 323 16.40 -27.21 2.55
C LYS A 323 15.34 -26.86 1.51
N SER A 324 14.91 -25.60 1.46
CA SER A 324 13.96 -25.10 0.45
C SER A 324 14.61 -25.12 -0.93
N ASN A 325 15.86 -24.71 -1.05
CA ASN A 325 16.63 -24.80 -2.30
C ASN A 325 16.72 -26.24 -2.84
N ASP A 326 17.03 -27.22 -1.98
CA ASP A 326 17.09 -28.63 -2.37
C ASP A 326 15.71 -29.17 -2.78
N ARG A 327 14.67 -28.78 -2.03
CA ARG A 327 13.30 -29.20 -2.34
C ARG A 327 12.82 -28.65 -3.68
N LEU A 328 13.06 -27.39 -3.97
CA LEU A 328 12.67 -26.79 -5.25
C LEU A 328 13.40 -27.42 -6.44
N ARG A 329 14.68 -27.82 -6.28
CA ARG A 329 15.40 -28.58 -7.31
C ARG A 329 14.76 -29.94 -7.60
N GLN A 330 14.33 -30.66 -6.54
CA GLN A 330 13.62 -31.92 -6.67
C GLN A 330 12.26 -31.79 -7.35
N LEU A 331 11.61 -30.65 -7.16
CA LEU A 331 10.30 -30.29 -7.76
C LEU A 331 10.40 -29.79 -9.22
N GLY A 332 11.59 -29.80 -9.82
CA GLY A 332 11.77 -29.49 -11.24
C GLY A 332 12.51 -28.20 -11.56
N LEU A 333 12.86 -27.37 -10.56
CA LEU A 333 13.70 -26.17 -10.77
C LEU A 333 15.18 -26.56 -10.72
N THR A 334 15.60 -27.43 -11.62
CA THR A 334 16.92 -28.13 -11.59
C THR A 334 18.12 -27.17 -11.68
N ARG A 335 17.94 -25.95 -12.20
CA ARG A 335 18.99 -24.93 -12.34
C ARG A 335 18.99 -23.87 -11.26
N LEU A 336 18.24 -24.10 -10.18
CA LEU A 336 18.22 -23.23 -9.01
C LEU A 336 19.53 -23.40 -8.22
N MET A 337 20.15 -22.30 -7.89
CA MET A 337 21.42 -22.23 -7.15
C MET A 337 21.29 -21.21 -6.00
N PRO A 338 21.92 -21.48 -4.83
CA PRO A 338 21.94 -20.50 -3.76
C PRO A 338 22.74 -19.26 -4.17
N ALA A 339 22.36 -18.11 -3.63
CA ALA A 339 23.13 -16.89 -3.70
C ALA A 339 24.44 -17.04 -2.90
N ILE A 340 25.46 -16.30 -3.31
CA ILE A 340 26.78 -16.35 -2.67
C ILE A 340 26.82 -15.26 -1.61
N LYS A 341 26.57 -15.60 -0.35
CA LYS A 341 26.66 -14.63 0.75
C LYS A 341 28.12 -14.46 1.17
N GLY A 342 28.61 -13.22 1.16
CA GLY A 342 29.93 -12.85 1.65
C GLY A 342 29.88 -11.55 2.44
N PRO A 343 30.94 -11.15 3.14
CA PRO A 343 31.03 -9.84 3.76
C PRO A 343 30.67 -8.75 2.77
N ASP A 344 29.85 -7.79 3.19
CA ASP A 344 29.39 -6.65 2.36
C ASP A 344 28.61 -7.03 1.08
N SER A 345 28.09 -8.26 0.97
CA SER A 345 27.36 -8.71 -0.23
C SER A 345 26.14 -7.83 -0.55
N ILE A 346 25.43 -7.34 0.48
CA ILE A 346 24.29 -6.42 0.31
C ILE A 346 24.76 -5.12 -0.33
N ARG A 347 25.75 -4.45 0.28
CA ARG A 347 26.29 -3.18 -0.22
C ARG A 347 26.85 -3.30 -1.63
N ASN A 348 27.63 -4.33 -1.87
CA ASN A 348 28.24 -4.57 -3.19
C ASN A 348 27.19 -4.85 -4.28
N GLY A 349 26.12 -5.57 -3.94
CA GLY A 349 25.01 -5.80 -4.85
C GLY A 349 24.25 -4.51 -5.15
N ILE A 350 24.03 -3.68 -4.14
CA ILE A 350 23.37 -2.36 -4.30
C ILE A 350 24.26 -1.46 -5.19
N ASP A 351 25.54 -1.30 -4.87
CA ASP A 351 26.47 -0.45 -5.65
C ASP A 351 26.54 -0.89 -7.13
N PHE A 352 26.51 -2.21 -7.39
CA PHE A 352 26.47 -2.74 -8.75
C PHE A 352 25.19 -2.33 -9.49
N ILE A 353 24.02 -2.48 -8.85
CA ILE A 353 22.71 -2.21 -9.46
C ILE A 353 22.50 -0.71 -9.66
N GLN A 354 22.99 0.14 -8.77
CA GLN A 354 22.93 1.60 -8.90
C GLN A 354 23.62 2.11 -10.19
N GLY A 355 24.57 1.35 -10.72
CA GLY A 355 25.21 1.66 -11.99
C GLY A 355 24.36 1.35 -13.24
N TYR A 356 23.11 0.91 -13.08
CA TYR A 356 22.21 0.54 -14.18
C TYR A 356 21.00 1.48 -14.25
N ARG A 357 20.50 1.71 -15.48
CA ARG A 357 19.14 2.22 -15.70
C ARG A 357 18.17 1.06 -15.57
N ILE A 358 17.18 1.17 -14.71
CA ILE A 358 16.19 0.12 -14.45
C ILE A 358 14.89 0.50 -15.14
N ILE A 359 14.43 -0.31 -16.10
CA ILE A 359 13.18 -0.12 -16.83
C ILE A 359 12.21 -1.20 -16.36
N ILE A 360 11.10 -0.78 -15.76
CA ILE A 360 10.15 -1.68 -15.10
C ILE A 360 8.87 -1.72 -15.92
N HIS A 361 8.47 -2.93 -16.32
CA HIS A 361 7.21 -3.10 -17.03
C HIS A 361 6.02 -2.80 -16.09
N PRO A 362 4.97 -2.07 -16.56
CA PRO A 362 3.82 -1.67 -15.72
C PRO A 362 3.09 -2.82 -15.02
N LYS A 363 3.17 -4.04 -15.53
CA LYS A 363 2.58 -5.22 -14.86
C LYS A 363 3.30 -5.65 -13.57
N CYS A 364 4.55 -5.20 -13.36
CA CYS A 364 5.37 -5.51 -12.17
C CYS A 364 5.03 -4.53 -11.04
N VAL A 365 3.79 -4.57 -10.57
CA VAL A 365 3.24 -3.58 -9.61
C VAL A 365 3.86 -3.66 -8.22
N ASN A 366 4.22 -4.87 -7.76
CA ASN A 366 4.87 -5.04 -6.46
C ASN A 366 6.33 -4.56 -6.53
N PHE A 367 7.04 -4.83 -7.63
CA PHE A 367 8.38 -4.31 -7.85
C PHE A 367 8.41 -2.79 -7.87
N LEU A 368 7.46 -2.15 -8.60
CA LEU A 368 7.30 -0.70 -8.63
C LEU A 368 7.05 -0.12 -7.22
N THR A 369 6.23 -0.80 -6.43
CA THR A 369 5.93 -0.41 -5.04
C THR A 369 7.18 -0.50 -4.16
N GLU A 370 7.92 -1.61 -4.22
CA GLU A 370 9.10 -1.80 -3.39
C GLU A 370 10.24 -0.87 -3.80
N ILE A 371 10.61 -0.78 -5.08
CA ILE A 371 11.71 0.08 -5.52
C ILE A 371 11.44 1.56 -5.22
N GLY A 372 10.18 1.99 -5.34
CA GLY A 372 9.76 3.36 -4.99
C GLY A 372 9.64 3.63 -3.49
N SER A 373 9.85 2.61 -2.64
CA SER A 373 9.76 2.72 -1.17
C SER A 373 11.03 2.25 -0.45
N TYR A 374 11.96 1.63 -1.17
CA TYR A 374 13.21 1.09 -0.62
C TYR A 374 14.23 2.19 -0.41
N VAL A 375 14.39 2.61 0.84
CA VAL A 375 15.22 3.76 1.24
C VAL A 375 16.37 3.34 2.15
N TRP A 376 17.38 4.20 2.23
CA TRP A 376 18.41 4.09 3.25
C TRP A 376 17.83 4.33 4.64
N ASP A 377 18.19 3.46 5.59
CA ASP A 377 17.81 3.60 7.00
C ASP A 377 18.44 4.87 7.61
N THR A 378 17.85 5.37 8.66
CA THR A 378 18.31 6.57 9.36
C THR A 378 18.64 6.25 10.81
N ASP A 379 19.74 6.77 11.29
CA ASP A 379 20.08 6.72 12.71
C ASP A 379 18.99 7.45 13.51
N LYS A 380 18.35 6.74 14.43
CA LYS A 380 17.24 7.27 15.23
C LYS A 380 17.62 8.44 16.15
N LYS A 381 18.93 8.61 16.44
CA LYS A 381 19.43 9.66 17.33
C LYS A 381 19.88 10.90 16.56
N THR A 382 20.60 10.70 15.45
CA THR A 382 21.18 11.81 14.68
C THR A 382 20.28 12.24 13.53
N GLY A 383 19.36 11.38 13.04
CA GLY A 383 18.56 11.61 11.85
C GLY A 383 19.36 11.49 10.55
N GLU A 384 20.62 11.11 10.61
CA GLU A 384 21.47 10.90 9.44
C GLU A 384 21.21 9.54 8.79
N LYS A 385 21.33 9.48 7.46
CA LYS A 385 21.21 8.23 6.71
C LYS A 385 22.40 7.33 7.04
N ILE A 386 22.09 6.12 7.46
CA ILE A 386 23.10 5.08 7.62
C ILE A 386 23.19 4.30 6.31
N ASN A 387 24.38 3.83 5.97
CA ASN A 387 24.66 3.11 4.73
C ASN A 387 24.14 1.65 4.80
N ARG A 388 22.90 1.50 5.18
CA ARG A 388 22.14 0.26 5.29
C ARG A 388 20.70 0.56 4.86
N PRO A 389 20.10 -0.24 3.95
CA PRO A 389 18.70 -0.06 3.61
C PRO A 389 17.79 -0.50 4.76
N ILE A 390 16.52 -0.03 4.71
CA ILE A 390 15.47 -0.50 5.63
C ILE A 390 15.15 -1.97 5.38
N ASP A 391 14.66 -2.67 6.41
CA ASP A 391 14.22 -4.07 6.30
C ASP A 391 12.78 -4.22 5.75
N ASP A 392 12.09 -3.11 5.45
CA ASP A 392 10.78 -3.07 4.78
C ASP A 392 10.94 -2.86 3.28
N PHE A 393 10.00 -3.37 2.46
CA PHE A 393 10.01 -3.23 1.00
C PHE A 393 11.27 -3.80 0.33
N ASN A 394 11.81 -4.89 0.85
CA ASN A 394 13.11 -5.41 0.44
C ASN A 394 13.04 -6.75 -0.31
N HIS A 395 11.90 -7.44 -0.35
CA HIS A 395 11.82 -8.82 -0.85
C HIS A 395 12.15 -8.95 -2.34
N LEU A 396 11.53 -8.15 -3.22
CA LEU A 396 11.89 -8.12 -4.64
C LEU A 396 13.25 -7.44 -4.88
N MET A 397 13.63 -6.51 -4.01
CA MET A 397 14.95 -5.87 -4.05
C MET A 397 16.06 -6.89 -3.72
N ASP A 398 15.84 -7.77 -2.75
CA ASP A 398 16.74 -8.85 -2.40
C ASP A 398 16.76 -9.94 -3.48
N ALA A 399 15.59 -10.33 -4.00
CA ALA A 399 15.51 -11.25 -5.13
C ALA A 399 16.27 -10.72 -6.37
N MET A 400 16.12 -9.43 -6.71
CA MET A 400 16.89 -8.78 -7.77
C MET A 400 18.39 -8.82 -7.47
N ARG A 401 18.80 -8.52 -6.26
CA ARG A 401 20.20 -8.55 -5.82
C ARG A 401 20.78 -9.95 -5.95
N TYR A 402 20.06 -11.00 -5.54
CA TYR A 402 20.50 -12.39 -5.73
C TYR A 402 20.66 -12.73 -7.21
N ALA A 403 19.68 -12.38 -8.05
CA ALA A 403 19.76 -12.63 -9.49
C ALA A 403 21.02 -12.04 -10.15
N LEU A 404 21.44 -10.85 -9.72
CA LEU A 404 22.55 -10.09 -10.31
C LEU A 404 23.90 -10.32 -9.65
N GLU A 405 23.93 -11.00 -8.52
CA GLU A 405 25.15 -11.27 -7.74
C GLU A 405 26.30 -11.88 -8.56
N PRO A 406 26.12 -12.88 -9.45
CA PRO A 406 27.21 -13.44 -10.24
C PRO A 406 27.90 -12.42 -11.15
N LEU A 407 27.15 -11.40 -11.60
CA LEU A 407 27.66 -10.33 -12.45
C LEU A 407 28.43 -9.29 -11.64
N ALA A 408 27.94 -8.97 -10.44
CA ALA A 408 28.60 -8.08 -9.50
C ALA A 408 29.98 -8.62 -9.09
N PHE A 409 30.09 -9.91 -8.81
CA PHE A 409 31.38 -10.55 -8.49
C PHE A 409 32.35 -10.54 -9.68
N ARG A 410 31.90 -10.83 -10.89
CA ARG A 410 32.75 -10.79 -12.09
C ARG A 410 33.29 -9.40 -12.38
N SER A 411 32.49 -8.37 -12.25
CA SER A 411 32.89 -6.98 -12.41
C SER A 411 34.05 -6.60 -11.48
N ARG A 412 33.99 -7.02 -10.22
CA ARG A 412 35.05 -6.77 -9.22
C ARG A 412 36.34 -7.53 -9.52
N ALA A 413 36.24 -8.80 -9.90
CA ALA A 413 37.42 -9.60 -10.27
C ALA A 413 38.17 -9.03 -11.47
N MET A 414 37.47 -8.38 -12.40
CA MET A 414 38.08 -7.68 -13.52
C MET A 414 38.71 -6.34 -13.12
N ALA A 415 38.08 -5.57 -12.22
CA ALA A 415 38.62 -4.33 -11.70
C ALA A 415 39.92 -4.55 -10.88
N GLY A 416 39.93 -5.59 -10.02
CA GLY A 416 41.14 -5.95 -9.23
C GLY A 416 42.31 -6.53 -10.02
N ARG A 417 42.12 -6.88 -11.31
CA ARG A 417 43.21 -7.30 -12.19
C ARG A 417 43.78 -6.16 -13.01
N ARG A 418 43.22 -4.97 -12.93
CA ARG A 418 43.68 -3.75 -13.62
C ARG A 418 44.45 -2.78 -12.72
N LEU A 419 44.62 -3.12 -11.45
CA LEU A 419 45.51 -2.48 -10.47
C LEU A 419 46.70 -3.39 -10.19
#